data_d12ef912c5b8a66001138c23dcd48d2c
#
_entry.id   d12ef912c5b8a66001138c23dcd48d2c
#
_cell.length_a   1.000
_cell.length_b   1.000
_cell.length_c   1.000
_cell.angle_alpha   90.00
_cell.angle_beta   90.00
_cell.angle_gamma   90.00
#
_symmetry.space_group_name_H-M   'P 1'
#
loop_
_entity.id
_entity.type
_entity.pdbx_description
1 polymer ?
#
loop_
_entity_poly.entity_id
_entity_poly.type
_entity_poly.pdbx_seq_one_letter_code
_entity_poly.pdbx_strand_id
1 'polypeptide(L)'
;MAERRMISKKVIYKNSFLDLSEGAIALYMFLIIEADDDGFVDGLRRIPRCPFATEENLSLLINSGYVIKFRSGVLLIAHWKKQNVVARDRYTPTEYKAEKAQVYIDDDGSYRRV
;
A
#
# COMPACT_ATOMS: atom_id res chain seq x y z
N MET A 1 -11.02 9.53 -9.59
CA MET A 1 -9.99 8.57 -9.15
C MET A 1 -8.75 8.71 -10.02
N ALA A 2 -7.59 8.65 -9.44
CA ALA A 2 -6.36 8.81 -10.20
C ALA A 2 -6.08 7.58 -11.06
N GLU A 3 -5.64 7.80 -12.28
CA GLU A 3 -5.23 6.72 -13.20
C GLU A 3 -3.77 6.35 -13.06
N ARG A 4 -2.99 7.20 -12.40
CA ARG A 4 -1.55 7.04 -12.26
C ARG A 4 -1.14 7.21 -10.81
N ARG A 5 -0.16 6.41 -10.40
CA ARG A 5 0.45 6.52 -9.08
C ARG A 5 1.96 6.46 -9.25
N MET A 6 2.68 6.93 -8.25
CA MET A 6 4.14 6.99 -8.28
C MET A 6 4.76 5.93 -7.41
N ILE A 7 5.93 5.44 -7.85
CA ILE A 7 6.75 4.47 -7.12
C ILE A 7 8.14 5.06 -7.00
N SER A 8 8.69 5.04 -5.79
CA SER A 8 9.98 5.67 -5.50
C SER A 8 11.13 4.67 -5.54
N LYS A 9 12.25 5.05 -6.15
CA LYS A 9 13.48 4.27 -6.11
C LYS A 9 13.91 3.98 -4.66
N LYS A 10 13.70 4.94 -3.77
CA LYS A 10 14.09 4.78 -2.36
C LYS A 10 13.35 3.65 -1.66
N VAL A 11 12.19 3.27 -2.17
CA VAL A 11 11.40 2.17 -1.61
C VAL A 11 11.75 0.85 -2.29
N ILE A 12 11.66 0.81 -3.64
CA ILE A 12 11.76 -0.47 -4.34
C ILE A 12 13.19 -0.98 -4.52
N TYR A 13 14.19 -0.14 -4.38
CA TYR A 13 15.59 -0.59 -4.51
C TYR A 13 16.22 -1.03 -3.18
N LYS A 14 15.43 -1.10 -2.11
CA LYS A 14 15.91 -1.66 -0.85
C LYS A 14 16.05 -3.17 -0.99
N ASN A 15 17.07 -3.72 -0.33
CA ASN A 15 17.28 -5.18 -0.35
C ASN A 15 16.07 -5.93 0.18
N SER A 16 15.40 -5.41 1.21
CA SER A 16 14.21 -6.04 1.76
C SER A 16 13.08 -6.16 0.74
N PHE A 17 12.99 -5.24 -0.22
CA PHE A 17 12.00 -5.31 -1.28
C PHE A 17 12.46 -6.25 -2.41
N LEU A 18 13.71 -6.10 -2.83
CA LEU A 18 14.27 -6.89 -3.93
C LEU A 18 14.37 -8.38 -3.60
N ASP A 19 14.44 -8.72 -2.31
CA ASP A 19 14.48 -10.11 -1.87
C ASP A 19 13.10 -10.78 -1.85
N LEU A 20 12.03 -10.02 -2.09
CA LEU A 20 10.69 -10.58 -2.17
C LEU A 20 10.54 -11.43 -3.43
N SER A 21 9.57 -12.36 -3.41
CA SER A 21 9.25 -13.14 -4.60
C SER A 21 8.73 -12.25 -5.72
N GLU A 22 8.84 -12.74 -6.95
CA GLU A 22 8.32 -12.01 -8.10
C GLU A 22 6.83 -11.71 -7.95
N GLY A 23 6.07 -12.68 -7.41
CA GLY A 23 4.64 -12.50 -7.19
C GLY A 23 4.33 -11.42 -6.17
N ALA A 24 5.08 -11.36 -5.08
CA ALA A 24 4.89 -10.32 -4.06
C ALA A 24 5.22 -8.94 -4.62
N ILE A 25 6.32 -8.83 -5.38
CA ILE A 25 6.70 -7.58 -6.03
C ILE A 25 5.60 -7.12 -6.99
N ALA A 26 5.11 -8.04 -7.81
CA ALA A 26 4.04 -7.74 -8.76
C ALA A 26 2.77 -7.29 -8.03
N LEU A 27 2.39 -7.99 -6.97
CA LEU A 27 1.21 -7.61 -6.19
C LEU A 27 1.34 -6.21 -5.62
N TYR A 28 2.51 -5.84 -5.15
CA TYR A 28 2.75 -4.49 -4.62
C TYR A 28 2.42 -3.42 -5.65
N MET A 29 2.82 -3.62 -6.90
CA MET A 29 2.54 -2.68 -7.99
C MET A 29 1.03 -2.54 -8.22
N PHE A 30 0.28 -3.64 -8.22
CA PHE A 30 -1.16 -3.60 -8.39
C PHE A 30 -1.84 -2.92 -7.21
N LEU A 31 -1.37 -3.15 -5.99
CA LEU A 31 -1.94 -2.50 -4.82
C LEU A 31 -1.76 -0.98 -4.88
N ILE A 32 -0.59 -0.52 -5.32
CA ILE A 32 -0.34 0.92 -5.46
C ILE A 32 -1.32 1.55 -6.44
N ILE A 33 -1.57 0.90 -7.58
CA ILE A 33 -2.49 1.42 -8.59
C ILE A 33 -3.92 1.48 -8.06
N GLU A 34 -4.34 0.49 -7.26
CA GLU A 34 -5.71 0.43 -6.73
C GLU A 34 -5.94 1.30 -5.50
N ALA A 35 -4.88 1.77 -4.85
CA ALA A 35 -5.01 2.49 -3.59
C ALA A 35 -5.73 3.84 -3.77
N ASP A 36 -6.43 4.25 -2.72
CA ASP A 36 -7.02 5.60 -2.68
C ASP A 36 -5.92 6.65 -2.43
N ASP A 37 -6.31 7.91 -2.29
CA ASP A 37 -5.34 9.01 -2.15
C ASP A 37 -4.52 8.94 -0.87
N ASP A 38 -4.95 8.17 0.10
CA ASP A 38 -4.24 7.96 1.36
C ASP A 38 -3.48 6.63 1.43
N GLY A 39 -3.59 5.79 0.40
CA GLY A 39 -2.85 4.53 0.31
C GLY A 39 -3.62 3.30 0.78
N PHE A 40 -4.93 3.41 0.99
CA PHE A 40 -5.77 2.29 1.45
C PHE A 40 -6.37 1.54 0.28
N VAL A 41 -6.46 0.21 0.43
CA VAL A 41 -7.08 -0.69 -0.54
C VAL A 41 -8.08 -1.59 0.19
N ASP A 42 -9.24 -1.82 -0.40
CA ASP A 42 -10.32 -2.60 0.23
C ASP A 42 -10.03 -4.10 0.32
N GLY A 43 -8.87 -4.56 -0.08
CA GLY A 43 -8.48 -5.96 -0.03
C GLY A 43 -8.15 -6.51 -1.41
N LEU A 44 -7.75 -7.79 -1.45
CA LEU A 44 -7.28 -8.42 -2.68
C LEU A 44 -8.36 -8.52 -3.77
N ARG A 45 -9.62 -8.60 -3.39
CA ARG A 45 -10.73 -8.69 -4.36
C ARG A 45 -10.87 -7.45 -5.22
N ARG A 46 -10.23 -6.33 -4.83
CA ARG A 46 -10.21 -5.11 -5.66
C ARG A 46 -9.28 -5.25 -6.86
N ILE A 47 -8.55 -6.35 -6.93
CA ILE A 47 -7.58 -6.59 -8.01
C ILE A 47 -8.05 -7.82 -8.78
N PRO A 48 -9.18 -7.71 -9.52
CA PRO A 48 -9.72 -8.86 -10.24
C PRO A 48 -8.77 -9.31 -11.35
N ARG A 49 -8.76 -10.61 -11.57
CA ARG A 49 -7.95 -11.25 -12.62
C ARG A 49 -6.44 -11.05 -12.46
N CYS A 50 -5.99 -10.63 -11.30
CA CYS A 50 -4.56 -10.55 -11.03
C CYS A 50 -4.08 -11.90 -10.49
N PRO A 51 -3.23 -12.62 -11.22
CA PRO A 51 -2.75 -13.94 -10.76
C PRO A 51 -1.86 -13.82 -9.53
N PHE A 52 -1.39 -12.62 -9.21
CA PHE A 52 -0.51 -12.39 -8.06
C PHE A 52 -1.28 -11.99 -6.79
N ALA A 53 -2.59 -11.78 -6.89
CA ALA A 53 -3.43 -11.38 -5.75
C ALA A 53 -3.77 -12.60 -4.89
N THR A 54 -2.77 -13.16 -4.24
CA THR A 54 -2.90 -14.34 -3.39
C THR A 54 -2.55 -13.98 -1.94
N GLU A 55 -3.10 -14.76 -1.01
CA GLU A 55 -2.77 -14.57 0.41
C GLU A 55 -1.29 -14.81 0.69
N GLU A 56 -0.66 -15.72 -0.04
CA GLU A 56 0.77 -15.99 0.11
C GLU A 56 1.60 -14.75 -0.24
N ASN A 57 1.35 -14.14 -1.39
CA ASN A 57 2.08 -12.94 -1.80
C ASN A 57 1.79 -11.77 -0.87
N LEU A 58 0.54 -11.63 -0.43
CA LEU A 58 0.17 -10.59 0.53
C LEU A 58 0.91 -10.77 1.85
N SER A 59 1.00 -12.01 2.36
CA SER A 59 1.72 -12.29 3.62
C SER A 59 3.18 -11.89 3.54
N LEU A 60 3.82 -12.10 2.41
CA LEU A 60 5.21 -11.68 2.22
C LEU A 60 5.36 -10.16 2.34
N LEU A 61 4.42 -9.42 1.75
CA LEU A 61 4.43 -7.95 1.85
C LEU A 61 4.16 -7.47 3.27
N ILE A 62 3.24 -8.12 3.97
CA ILE A 62 2.93 -7.77 5.36
C ILE A 62 4.14 -8.04 6.27
N ASN A 63 4.72 -9.22 6.14
CA ASN A 63 5.83 -9.63 6.99
C ASN A 63 7.09 -8.80 6.78
N SER A 64 7.27 -8.26 5.57
CA SER A 64 8.42 -7.41 5.26
C SER A 64 8.16 -5.92 5.52
N GLY A 65 6.96 -5.57 5.98
CA GLY A 65 6.65 -4.21 6.39
C GLY A 65 6.18 -3.26 5.28
N TYR A 66 5.86 -3.80 4.10
CA TYR A 66 5.41 -2.96 2.98
C TYR A 66 3.90 -2.74 2.94
N VAL A 67 3.15 -3.62 3.59
CA VAL A 67 1.69 -3.52 3.66
C VAL A 67 1.25 -3.75 5.10
N ILE A 68 0.29 -2.96 5.55
CA ILE A 68 -0.37 -3.14 6.85
C ILE A 68 -1.76 -3.71 6.56
N LYS A 69 -2.11 -4.81 7.21
CA LYS A 69 -3.43 -5.41 7.08
C LYS A 69 -4.21 -5.17 8.36
N PHE A 70 -5.42 -4.63 8.23
CA PHE A 70 -6.30 -4.40 9.35
C PHE A 70 -7.24 -5.59 9.56
N ARG A 71 -7.82 -5.67 10.76
CA ARG A 71 -8.76 -6.76 11.07
C ARG A 71 -9.94 -6.78 10.12
N SER A 72 -10.35 -5.63 9.62
CA SER A 72 -11.45 -5.50 8.67
C SER A 72 -11.13 -6.10 7.29
N GLY A 73 -9.86 -6.40 7.01
CA GLY A 73 -9.41 -6.85 5.70
C GLY A 73 -8.88 -5.73 4.82
N VAL A 74 -9.04 -4.49 5.25
CA VAL A 74 -8.50 -3.32 4.54
C VAL A 74 -6.98 -3.37 4.59
N LEU A 75 -6.34 -2.97 3.49
CA LEU A 75 -4.89 -2.94 3.35
C LEU A 75 -4.41 -1.51 3.25
N LEU A 76 -3.20 -1.24 3.73
CA LEU A 76 -2.58 0.07 3.65
C LEU A 76 -1.14 -0.08 3.17
N ILE A 77 -0.76 0.71 2.20
CA ILE A 77 0.62 0.75 1.72
C ILE A 77 1.44 1.58 2.69
N ALA A 78 2.35 0.92 3.42
CA ALA A 78 3.09 1.56 4.52
C ALA A 78 3.89 2.77 4.06
N HIS A 79 4.49 2.71 2.88
CA HIS A 79 5.33 3.79 2.36
C HIS A 79 4.59 4.69 1.36
N TRP A 80 3.26 4.80 1.50
CA TRP A 80 2.45 5.56 0.55
C TRP A 80 2.87 7.02 0.43
N LYS A 81 2.99 7.70 1.55
CA LYS A 81 3.30 9.15 1.55
C LYS A 81 4.69 9.45 1.01
N LYS A 82 5.59 8.48 1.04
CA LYS A 82 6.94 8.64 0.47
C LYS A 82 6.91 8.61 -1.06
N GLN A 83 5.87 8.04 -1.64
CA GLN A 83 5.80 7.78 -3.07
C GLN A 83 4.75 8.61 -3.79
N ASN A 84 3.70 9.03 -3.09
CA ASN A 84 2.57 9.71 -3.71
C ASN A 84 2.21 10.97 -2.94
N VAL A 85 2.15 12.08 -3.68
CA VAL A 85 1.69 13.36 -3.16
C VAL A 85 0.54 13.80 -4.03
N VAL A 86 -0.61 14.07 -3.41
CA VAL A 86 -1.81 14.50 -4.12
C VAL A 86 -2.02 15.98 -3.86
N ALA A 87 -2.22 16.77 -4.92
CA ALA A 87 -2.49 18.19 -4.80
C ALA A 87 -3.75 18.42 -3.95
N ARG A 88 -3.70 19.43 -3.09
CA ARG A 88 -4.78 19.70 -2.14
C ARG A 88 -6.15 19.81 -2.81
N ASP A 89 -6.22 20.43 -3.97
CA ASP A 89 -7.47 20.63 -4.69
C ASP A 89 -8.04 19.36 -5.33
N ARG A 90 -7.22 18.32 -5.44
CA ARG A 90 -7.62 17.01 -6.01
C ARG A 90 -7.66 15.90 -4.98
N TYR A 91 -7.26 16.18 -3.76
CA TYR A 91 -7.19 15.19 -2.70
C TYR A 91 -8.58 14.79 -2.19
N THR A 92 -8.85 13.50 -2.17
CA THR A 92 -10.05 12.92 -1.58
C THR A 92 -9.64 12.08 -0.36
N PRO A 93 -10.06 12.46 0.85
CA PRO A 93 -9.74 11.66 2.03
C PRO A 93 -10.28 10.24 1.93
N THR A 94 -9.58 9.30 2.54
CA THR A 94 -10.00 7.90 2.54
C THR A 94 -11.36 7.73 3.21
N GLU A 95 -12.12 6.75 2.73
CA GLU A 95 -13.36 6.31 3.38
C GLU A 95 -13.07 5.50 4.65
N TYR A 96 -11.87 4.93 4.76
CA TYR A 96 -11.50 3.99 5.83
C TYR A 96 -11.04 4.73 7.07
N LYS A 97 -11.95 5.52 7.65
CA LYS A 97 -11.65 6.39 8.81
C LYS A 97 -11.25 5.61 10.04
N ALA A 98 -11.91 4.47 10.30
CA ALA A 98 -11.61 3.63 11.45
C ALA A 98 -10.19 3.06 11.36
N GLU A 99 -9.82 2.61 10.18
CA GLU A 99 -8.47 2.08 9.95
C GLU A 99 -7.42 3.19 10.02
N LYS A 100 -7.72 4.35 9.45
CA LYS A 100 -6.80 5.49 9.50
C LYS A 100 -6.51 5.94 10.93
N ALA A 101 -7.50 5.82 11.82
CA ALA A 101 -7.33 6.17 13.23
C ALA A 101 -6.37 5.23 13.97
N GLN A 102 -6.04 4.06 13.38
CA GLN A 102 -5.17 3.06 13.99
C GLN A 102 -3.69 3.22 13.59
N VAL A 103 -3.37 4.20 12.76
CA VAL A 103 -2.01 4.42 12.27
C VAL A 103 -1.62 5.88 12.41
N TYR A 104 -0.31 6.11 12.36
CA TYR A 104 0.26 7.45 12.31
C TYR A 104 1.41 7.46 11.31
N ILE A 105 1.84 8.65 10.88
CA ILE A 105 2.97 8.79 9.99
C ILE A 105 4.19 9.14 10.82
N ASP A 106 5.25 8.31 10.71
CA ASP A 106 6.47 8.51 11.49
C ASP A 106 7.38 9.55 10.82
N ASP A 107 8.55 9.79 11.44
CA ASP A 107 9.50 10.78 10.94
C ASP A 107 10.05 10.44 9.56
N ASP A 108 10.02 9.16 9.18
CA ASP A 108 10.48 8.69 7.88
C ASP A 108 9.42 8.88 6.80
N GLY A 109 8.21 9.25 7.16
CA GLY A 109 7.10 9.40 6.23
C GLY A 109 6.34 8.10 5.96
N SER A 110 6.55 7.10 6.79
CA SER A 110 5.87 5.80 6.68
C SER A 110 4.73 5.69 7.67
N TYR A 111 3.68 4.96 7.29
CA TYR A 111 2.61 4.64 8.23
C TYR A 111 3.08 3.60 9.23
N ARG A 112 2.69 3.78 10.48
CA ARG A 112 2.95 2.84 11.57
C ARG A 112 1.68 2.63 12.37
N ARG A 113 1.52 1.44 12.96
CA ARG A 113 0.40 1.21 13.88
C ARG A 113 0.61 2.01 15.17
N VAL A 114 -0.47 2.50 15.69
CA VAL A 114 -0.49 3.17 16.98
C VAL A 114 -0.15 2.19 18.09
#